data_15914b26d9e4b9d664202b59180f0d3b
#
_entry.id   15914b26d9e4b9d664202b59180f0d3b
#
_cell.length_a   1.000
_cell.length_b   1.000
_cell.length_c   1.000
_cell.angle_alpha   90.00
_cell.angle_beta   90.00
_cell.angle_gamma   90.00
#
_symmetry.space_group_name_H-M   'P 1'
#
loop_
_entity.id
_entity.type
_entity.pdbx_description
1 polymer ?
#
loop_
_entity_poly.entity_id
_entity_poly.type
_entity_poly.pdbx_seq_one_letter_code
_entity_poly.pdbx_strand_id
1 'polypeptide(L)'
;VGAGFSNEGSILWKIGRVIENFTYKNADKIVVISEAFKQNIMAKGVPENKIEVVYNWVDQKAVVPVEKEYNPLFEELGINKKKFHVVYAGNLGNAQNIDVIIDSAKEMVGDKEVEFLIFGTGGLKEQFVEKVKNYGINNVKFFPLQPMERVSQVYGLGDACVVSCKPGLGGAAMPSKMLSIMSAGRAVVASFD
;
A
#
# COMPACT_ATOMS: atom_id res chain seq x y z
N VAL A 1 6.10 13.95 -9.84
CA VAL A 1 6.48 14.93 -8.82
C VAL A 1 6.41 14.25 -7.46
N GLY A 2 5.25 13.89 -6.95
CA GLY A 2 5.11 13.32 -5.61
C GLY A 2 5.88 12.01 -5.36
N ALA A 3 6.07 11.17 -6.37
CA ALA A 3 6.86 9.93 -6.26
C ALA A 3 8.38 10.11 -6.36
N GLY A 4 8.89 11.36 -6.47
CA GLY A 4 10.31 11.65 -6.50
C GLY A 4 11.01 11.52 -7.86
N PHE A 5 10.27 11.23 -8.94
CA PHE A 5 10.86 11.08 -10.28
C PHE A 5 11.18 12.39 -10.99
N SER A 6 10.54 13.49 -10.65
CA SER A 6 10.85 14.81 -11.20
C SER A 6 10.37 15.94 -10.28
N ASN A 7 11.07 17.07 -10.34
CA ASN A 7 10.65 18.27 -9.65
C ASN A 7 9.66 19.05 -10.51
N GLU A 8 8.73 19.76 -9.87
CA GLU A 8 7.80 20.66 -10.55
C GLU A 8 8.58 21.72 -11.32
N GLY A 9 8.16 22.03 -12.56
CA GLY A 9 8.84 22.96 -13.45
C GLY A 9 10.04 22.40 -14.21
N SER A 10 10.52 21.17 -13.90
CA SER A 10 11.60 20.53 -14.67
C SER A 10 11.19 20.23 -16.12
N ILE A 11 12.16 19.99 -17.00
CA ILE A 11 11.90 19.63 -18.41
C ILE A 11 11.04 18.36 -18.48
N LEU A 12 11.35 17.33 -17.71
CA LEU A 12 10.57 16.10 -17.65
C LEU A 12 9.13 16.34 -17.18
N TRP A 13 8.95 17.20 -16.18
CA TRP A 13 7.61 17.58 -15.72
C TRP A 13 6.81 18.29 -16.83
N LYS A 14 7.44 19.24 -17.55
CA LYS A 14 6.80 19.97 -18.67
C LYS A 14 6.40 19.01 -19.80
N ILE A 15 7.27 18.08 -20.17
CA ILE A 15 6.96 17.05 -21.17
C ILE A 15 5.78 16.19 -20.69
N GLY A 16 5.82 15.73 -19.44
CA GLY A 16 4.73 14.97 -18.84
C GLY A 16 3.39 15.71 -18.88
N ARG A 17 3.39 17.01 -18.57
CA ARG A 17 2.18 17.86 -18.66
C ARG A 17 1.67 18.02 -20.09
N VAL A 18 2.54 18.11 -21.08
CA VAL A 18 2.11 18.16 -22.49
C VAL A 18 1.42 16.87 -22.89
N ILE A 19 2.02 15.72 -22.55
CA ILE A 19 1.44 14.41 -22.84
C ILE A 19 0.11 14.22 -22.11
N GLU A 20 0.05 14.56 -20.83
CA GLU A 20 -1.16 14.48 -20.00
C GLU A 20 -2.30 15.33 -20.61
N ASN A 21 -2.02 16.58 -20.95
CA ASN A 21 -3.00 17.49 -21.55
C ASN A 21 -3.46 16.99 -22.93
N PHE A 22 -2.55 16.46 -23.74
CA PHE A 22 -2.88 15.86 -25.03
C PHE A 22 -3.83 14.66 -24.84
N THR A 23 -3.56 13.81 -23.86
CA THR A 23 -4.41 12.65 -23.54
C THR A 23 -5.81 13.09 -23.12
N TYR A 24 -5.91 14.05 -22.19
CA TYR A 24 -7.21 14.56 -21.75
C TYR A 24 -8.02 15.24 -22.87
N LYS A 25 -7.35 15.95 -23.76
CA LYS A 25 -8.02 16.63 -24.89
C LYS A 25 -8.62 15.63 -25.86
N ASN A 26 -7.92 14.53 -26.15
CA ASN A 26 -8.32 13.55 -27.17
C ASN A 26 -9.12 12.37 -26.61
N ALA A 27 -9.28 12.24 -25.30
CA ALA A 27 -10.17 11.26 -24.70
C ALA A 27 -11.64 11.67 -24.89
N ASP A 28 -12.50 10.75 -25.26
CA ASP A 28 -13.97 10.96 -25.29
C ASP A 28 -14.52 11.01 -23.87
N LYS A 29 -14.06 10.09 -23.01
CA LYS A 29 -14.40 10.01 -21.59
C LYS A 29 -13.14 9.68 -20.77
N ILE A 30 -13.11 10.16 -19.53
CA ILE A 30 -12.07 9.91 -18.57
C ILE A 30 -12.70 9.26 -17.34
N VAL A 31 -12.28 8.05 -17.01
CA VAL A 31 -12.74 7.37 -15.81
C VAL A 31 -11.72 7.60 -14.68
N VAL A 32 -12.21 8.01 -13.54
CA VAL A 32 -11.42 8.19 -12.32
C VAL A 32 -11.99 7.38 -11.15
N ILE A 33 -11.17 7.10 -10.16
CA ILE A 33 -11.52 6.18 -9.06
C ILE A 33 -11.98 6.88 -7.79
N SER A 34 -12.02 8.23 -7.77
CA SER A 34 -12.53 9.01 -6.64
C SER A 34 -12.92 10.41 -7.07
N GLU A 35 -13.74 11.07 -6.24
CA GLU A 35 -14.07 12.48 -6.42
C GLU A 35 -12.84 13.39 -6.33
N ALA A 36 -11.86 13.07 -5.48
CA ALA A 36 -10.62 13.84 -5.38
C ALA A 36 -9.84 13.81 -6.71
N PHE A 37 -9.77 12.65 -7.39
CA PHE A 37 -9.18 12.55 -8.73
C PHE A 37 -9.98 13.36 -9.76
N LYS A 38 -11.31 13.34 -9.70
CA LYS A 38 -12.16 14.16 -10.56
C LYS A 38 -11.85 15.64 -10.40
N GLN A 39 -11.83 16.13 -9.17
CA GLN A 39 -11.51 17.53 -8.88
C GLN A 39 -10.10 17.91 -9.34
N ASN A 40 -9.11 17.04 -9.15
CA ASN A 40 -7.74 17.25 -9.62
C ASN A 40 -7.67 17.42 -11.14
N ILE A 41 -8.41 16.59 -11.90
CA ILE A 41 -8.43 16.67 -13.37
C ILE A 41 -9.22 17.90 -13.84
N MET A 42 -10.32 18.23 -13.19
CA MET A 42 -11.08 19.47 -13.46
C MET A 42 -10.24 20.72 -13.25
N ALA A 43 -9.43 20.75 -12.18
CA ALA A 43 -8.49 21.85 -11.91
C ALA A 43 -7.41 22.02 -13.01
N LYS A 44 -7.19 20.99 -13.84
CA LYS A 44 -6.31 21.03 -15.01
C LYS A 44 -7.03 21.50 -16.28
N GLY A 45 -8.28 21.94 -16.19
CA GLY A 45 -9.07 22.48 -17.29
C GLY A 45 -9.87 21.44 -18.09
N VAL A 46 -10.02 20.21 -17.59
CA VAL A 46 -10.87 19.20 -18.25
C VAL A 46 -12.34 19.42 -17.88
N PRO A 47 -13.26 19.48 -18.86
CA PRO A 47 -14.69 19.65 -18.59
C PRO A 47 -15.27 18.52 -17.77
N GLU A 48 -16.12 18.84 -16.80
CA GLU A 48 -16.74 17.87 -15.90
C GLU A 48 -17.50 16.75 -16.63
N ASN A 49 -18.19 17.09 -17.69
CA ASN A 49 -18.99 16.13 -18.49
C ASN A 49 -18.15 15.07 -19.22
N LYS A 50 -16.81 15.23 -19.26
CA LYS A 50 -15.88 14.20 -19.74
C LYS A 50 -15.45 13.23 -18.65
N ILE A 51 -15.70 13.52 -17.37
CA ILE A 51 -15.13 12.77 -16.25
C ILE A 51 -16.23 11.96 -15.56
N GLU A 52 -16.02 10.65 -15.48
CA GLU A 52 -16.90 9.70 -14.80
C GLU A 52 -16.16 9.13 -13.57
N VAL A 53 -16.83 9.08 -12.43
CA VAL A 53 -16.26 8.46 -11.23
C VAL A 53 -16.76 7.02 -11.13
N VAL A 54 -15.83 6.08 -11.18
CA VAL A 54 -16.09 4.66 -10.96
C VAL A 54 -15.19 4.20 -9.82
N TYR A 55 -15.75 3.99 -8.64
CA TYR A 55 -14.99 3.60 -7.46
C TYR A 55 -14.32 2.24 -7.64
N ASN A 56 -13.12 2.09 -7.06
CA ASN A 56 -12.46 0.79 -7.00
C ASN A 56 -13.33 -0.24 -6.28
N TRP A 57 -13.20 -1.48 -6.69
CA TRP A 57 -13.89 -2.63 -6.09
C TRP A 57 -12.91 -3.73 -5.71
N VAL A 58 -13.38 -4.69 -4.94
CA VAL A 58 -12.69 -5.93 -4.64
C VAL A 58 -13.60 -7.12 -4.96
N ASP A 59 -13.01 -8.18 -5.49
CA ASP A 59 -13.73 -9.45 -5.63
C ASP A 59 -13.82 -10.13 -4.26
N GLN A 60 -15.00 -10.03 -3.65
CA GLN A 60 -15.30 -10.59 -2.33
C GLN A 60 -15.33 -12.13 -2.33
N LYS A 61 -15.30 -12.79 -3.50
CA LYS A 61 -15.16 -14.25 -3.60
C LYS A 61 -13.70 -14.66 -3.67
N ALA A 62 -12.85 -13.82 -4.24
CA ALA A 62 -11.42 -14.07 -4.33
C ALA A 62 -10.67 -13.70 -3.05
N VAL A 63 -11.13 -12.67 -2.32
CA VAL A 63 -10.53 -12.24 -1.05
C VAL A 63 -11.53 -12.41 0.07
N VAL A 64 -11.30 -13.42 0.91
CA VAL A 64 -12.20 -13.86 1.98
C VAL A 64 -11.48 -13.90 3.32
N PRO A 65 -12.20 -13.80 4.45
CA PRO A 65 -11.61 -14.02 5.77
C PRO A 65 -10.98 -15.41 5.90
N VAL A 66 -9.81 -15.47 6.51
CA VAL A 66 -9.11 -16.72 6.87
C VAL A 66 -8.76 -16.63 8.35
N GLU A 67 -9.36 -17.52 9.15
CA GLU A 67 -9.10 -17.55 10.59
C GLU A 67 -7.67 -18.03 10.89
N LYS A 68 -7.06 -17.48 11.96
CA LYS A 68 -5.68 -17.80 12.37
C LYS A 68 -5.45 -19.31 12.54
N GLU A 69 -6.42 -20.01 13.12
CA GLU A 69 -6.35 -21.45 13.41
C GLU A 69 -6.16 -22.28 12.14
N TYR A 70 -6.80 -21.87 11.06
CA TYR A 70 -6.82 -22.60 9.78
C TYR A 70 -5.86 -22.02 8.74
N ASN A 71 -5.08 -21.00 9.08
CA ASN A 71 -4.17 -20.37 8.15
C ASN A 71 -2.82 -21.11 8.07
N PRO A 72 -2.54 -21.82 6.96
CA PRO A 72 -1.34 -22.64 6.82
C PRO A 72 -0.05 -21.81 6.81
N LEU A 73 -0.12 -20.53 6.47
CA LEU A 73 1.08 -19.68 6.40
C LEU A 73 1.78 -19.52 7.75
N PHE A 74 1.10 -19.69 8.87
CA PHE A 74 1.76 -19.65 10.17
C PHE A 74 2.81 -20.75 10.31
N GLU A 75 2.45 -21.97 9.91
CA GLU A 75 3.34 -23.13 9.98
C GLU A 75 4.41 -23.07 8.88
N GLU A 76 3.99 -22.81 7.64
CA GLU A 76 4.89 -22.75 6.48
C GLU A 76 6.01 -21.71 6.64
N LEU A 77 5.71 -20.58 7.29
CA LEU A 77 6.65 -19.48 7.47
C LEU A 77 7.28 -19.40 8.87
N GLY A 78 6.95 -20.35 9.75
CA GLY A 78 7.46 -20.38 11.13
C GLY A 78 7.02 -19.18 11.96
N ILE A 79 5.79 -18.71 11.77
CA ILE A 79 5.23 -17.55 12.48
C ILE A 79 4.49 -18.04 13.73
N ASN A 80 4.78 -17.41 14.88
CA ASN A 80 4.14 -17.78 16.14
C ASN A 80 2.70 -17.26 16.22
N LYS A 81 1.70 -18.11 16.06
CA LYS A 81 0.27 -17.77 16.10
C LYS A 81 -0.18 -17.00 17.35
N LYS A 82 0.53 -17.12 18.46
CA LYS A 82 0.14 -16.52 19.74
C LYS A 82 0.41 -15.03 19.82
N LYS A 83 1.26 -14.51 18.93
CA LYS A 83 1.59 -13.09 18.90
C LYS A 83 0.55 -12.25 18.17
N PHE A 84 0.56 -10.97 18.47
CA PHE A 84 -0.16 -9.96 17.71
C PHE A 84 0.66 -9.59 16.45
N HIS A 85 0.06 -9.73 15.29
CA HIS A 85 0.73 -9.50 14.02
C HIS A 85 0.21 -8.24 13.34
N VAL A 86 1.14 -7.35 13.01
CA VAL A 86 0.92 -6.20 12.14
C VAL A 86 1.44 -6.55 10.75
N VAL A 87 0.55 -6.66 9.76
CA VAL A 87 0.91 -7.14 8.42
C VAL A 87 0.93 -5.99 7.42
N TYR A 88 1.99 -5.93 6.63
CA TYR A 88 2.05 -5.16 5.40
C TYR A 88 2.28 -6.10 4.22
N ALA A 89 1.52 -5.94 3.14
CA ALA A 89 1.75 -6.68 1.90
C ALA A 89 1.72 -5.75 0.69
N GLY A 90 2.80 -5.75 -0.11
CA GLY A 90 2.86 -4.97 -1.33
C GLY A 90 4.24 -4.55 -1.78
N ASN A 91 4.30 -3.54 -2.65
CA ASN A 91 5.54 -2.99 -3.17
C ASN A 91 6.36 -2.33 -2.04
N LEU A 92 7.67 -2.60 -2.05
CA LEU A 92 8.65 -1.98 -1.15
C LEU A 92 9.41 -0.88 -1.91
N GLY A 93 8.68 0.16 -2.31
CA GLY A 93 9.18 1.28 -3.08
C GLY A 93 9.07 2.60 -2.34
N ASN A 94 9.42 3.67 -3.05
CA ASN A 94 9.55 4.99 -2.46
C ASN A 94 8.21 5.62 -2.01
N ALA A 95 7.10 5.26 -2.67
CA ALA A 95 5.80 5.86 -2.39
C ALA A 95 5.08 5.26 -1.16
N GLN A 96 5.47 4.06 -0.71
CA GLN A 96 4.72 3.28 0.27
C GLN A 96 5.05 3.61 1.72
N ASN A 97 6.05 4.46 1.98
CA ASN A 97 6.44 4.89 3.34
C ASN A 97 6.62 3.71 4.33
N ILE A 98 7.42 2.71 3.93
CA ILE A 98 7.71 1.54 4.79
C ILE A 98 8.48 1.97 6.05
N ASP A 99 9.17 3.10 5.99
CA ASP A 99 9.87 3.67 7.12
C ASP A 99 8.97 3.84 8.35
N VAL A 100 7.71 4.32 8.17
CA VAL A 100 6.78 4.48 9.29
C VAL A 100 6.48 3.15 9.98
N ILE A 101 6.43 2.04 9.23
CA ILE A 101 6.20 0.70 9.80
C ILE A 101 7.42 0.25 10.62
N ILE A 102 8.63 0.45 10.07
CA ILE A 102 9.88 0.07 10.74
C ILE A 102 10.12 0.92 11.97
N ASP A 103 9.85 2.22 11.90
CA ASP A 103 10.01 3.14 13.03
C ASP A 103 8.98 2.82 14.13
N SER A 104 7.73 2.48 13.77
CA SER A 104 6.73 1.98 14.74
C SER A 104 7.19 0.67 15.40
N ALA A 105 7.77 -0.24 14.64
CA ALA A 105 8.29 -1.50 15.18
C ALA A 105 9.45 -1.25 16.15
N LYS A 106 10.29 -0.25 15.91
CA LYS A 106 11.38 0.17 16.80
C LYS A 106 10.84 0.67 18.14
N GLU A 107 9.80 1.49 18.12
CA GLU A 107 9.16 1.97 19.36
C GLU A 107 8.51 0.82 20.18
N MET A 108 8.13 -0.27 19.51
CA MET A 108 7.45 -1.42 20.11
C MET A 108 8.40 -2.60 20.39
N VAL A 109 9.73 -2.44 20.28
CA VAL A 109 10.69 -3.53 20.48
C VAL A 109 10.66 -4.14 21.90
N GLY A 110 10.20 -3.38 22.88
CA GLY A 110 10.01 -3.84 24.26
C GLY A 110 8.80 -4.77 24.45
N ASP A 111 7.84 -4.73 23.54
CA ASP A 111 6.66 -5.59 23.56
C ASP A 111 6.95 -6.88 22.78
N LYS A 112 7.20 -7.98 23.53
CA LYS A 112 7.52 -9.28 22.94
C LYS A 112 6.34 -9.96 22.25
N GLU A 113 5.13 -9.49 22.48
CA GLU A 113 3.90 -10.06 21.92
C GLU A 113 3.57 -9.50 20.54
N VAL A 114 4.22 -8.40 20.09
CA VAL A 114 3.96 -7.77 18.80
C VAL A 114 5.05 -8.11 17.78
N GLU A 115 4.64 -8.59 16.61
CA GLU A 115 5.52 -8.79 15.44
C GLU A 115 4.98 -8.08 14.19
N PHE A 116 5.89 -7.49 13.42
CA PHE A 116 5.61 -6.87 12.13
C PHE A 116 6.02 -7.81 11.00
N LEU A 117 5.08 -8.17 10.15
CA LEU A 117 5.28 -9.10 9.02
C LEU A 117 5.18 -8.30 7.71
N ILE A 118 6.27 -8.18 7.00
CA ILE A 118 6.36 -7.39 5.77
C ILE A 118 6.51 -8.33 4.58
N PHE A 119 5.44 -8.48 3.80
CA PHE A 119 5.40 -9.26 2.56
C PHE A 119 5.59 -8.33 1.36
N GLY A 120 6.67 -8.51 0.60
CA GLY A 120 6.85 -7.64 -0.54
C GLY A 120 8.15 -7.78 -1.30
N THR A 121 8.17 -7.09 -2.43
CA THR A 121 9.35 -6.87 -3.26
C THR A 121 9.35 -5.42 -3.73
N GLY A 122 10.51 -4.90 -4.12
CA GLY A 122 10.65 -3.54 -4.60
C GLY A 122 12.09 -3.04 -4.49
N GLY A 123 12.38 -1.93 -5.14
CA GLY A 123 13.74 -1.39 -5.24
C GLY A 123 14.38 -0.95 -3.92
N LEU A 124 13.60 -0.77 -2.86
CA LEU A 124 14.11 -0.35 -1.55
C LEU A 124 14.13 -1.49 -0.50
N LYS A 125 13.80 -2.73 -0.89
CA LYS A 125 13.73 -3.86 0.04
C LYS A 125 15.01 -4.05 0.84
N GLU A 126 16.16 -4.06 0.16
CA GLU A 126 17.47 -4.27 0.81
C GLU A 126 17.78 -3.16 1.81
N GLN A 127 17.46 -1.90 1.47
CA GLN A 127 17.65 -0.76 2.38
C GLN A 127 16.78 -0.88 3.64
N PHE A 128 15.54 -1.36 3.51
CA PHE A 128 14.68 -1.59 4.67
C PHE A 128 15.18 -2.73 5.56
N VAL A 129 15.66 -3.82 4.97
CA VAL A 129 16.27 -4.93 5.71
C VAL A 129 17.51 -4.46 6.45
N GLU A 130 18.37 -3.67 5.81
CA GLU A 130 19.55 -3.08 6.44
C GLU A 130 19.18 -2.11 7.56
N LYS A 131 18.16 -1.27 7.36
CA LYS A 131 17.64 -0.35 8.39
C LYS A 131 17.20 -1.11 9.65
N VAL A 132 16.44 -2.20 9.49
CA VAL A 132 16.01 -3.06 10.61
C VAL A 132 17.20 -3.66 11.35
N LYS A 133 18.20 -4.15 10.60
CA LYS A 133 19.45 -4.67 11.17
C LYS A 133 20.22 -3.60 11.95
N ASN A 134 20.35 -2.39 11.39
CA ASN A 134 21.06 -1.28 12.02
C ASN A 134 20.35 -0.78 13.29
N TYR A 135 19.03 -0.88 13.35
CA TYR A 135 18.26 -0.60 14.55
C TYR A 135 18.43 -1.68 15.64
N GLY A 136 18.92 -2.87 15.29
CA GLY A 136 19.05 -4.00 16.20
C GLY A 136 17.70 -4.54 16.68
N ILE A 137 16.62 -4.33 15.92
CA ILE A 137 15.26 -4.77 16.27
C ILE A 137 15.00 -6.17 15.69
N ASN A 138 14.26 -6.98 16.45
CA ASN A 138 13.99 -8.39 16.12
C ASN A 138 12.51 -8.71 15.94
N ASN A 139 11.66 -7.71 16.05
CA ASN A 139 10.21 -7.82 15.92
C ASN A 139 9.70 -7.53 14.50
N VAL A 140 10.60 -7.40 13.49
CA VAL A 140 10.25 -7.22 12.08
C VAL A 140 10.75 -8.41 11.27
N LYS A 141 9.87 -9.02 10.48
CA LYS A 141 10.20 -10.12 9.56
C LYS A 141 9.83 -9.78 8.13
N PHE A 142 10.75 -10.01 7.20
CA PHE A 142 10.51 -9.81 5.77
C PHE A 142 10.28 -11.16 5.08
N PHE A 143 9.23 -11.21 4.28
CA PHE A 143 8.86 -12.36 3.48
C PHE A 143 8.79 -11.99 1.98
N PRO A 144 8.95 -12.96 1.07
CA PRO A 144 8.69 -12.73 -0.34
C PRO A 144 7.20 -12.42 -0.55
N LEU A 145 6.92 -11.66 -1.63
CA LEU A 145 5.55 -11.46 -2.06
C LEU A 145 4.91 -12.82 -2.38
N GLN A 146 3.74 -13.07 -1.83
CA GLN A 146 3.01 -14.32 -2.09
C GLN A 146 2.19 -14.22 -3.38
N PRO A 147 1.88 -15.34 -4.03
CA PRO A 147 0.96 -15.37 -5.16
C PRO A 147 -0.41 -14.76 -4.81
N MET A 148 -1.12 -14.23 -5.82
CA MET A 148 -2.39 -13.53 -5.62
C MET A 148 -3.46 -14.44 -4.99
N GLU A 149 -3.43 -15.73 -5.29
CA GLU A 149 -4.34 -16.73 -4.75
C GLU A 149 -4.20 -16.92 -3.24
N ARG A 150 -3.08 -16.49 -2.68
CA ARG A 150 -2.78 -16.55 -1.25
C ARG A 150 -3.02 -15.23 -0.49
N VAL A 151 -3.55 -14.21 -1.16
CA VAL A 151 -3.74 -12.87 -0.56
C VAL A 151 -4.63 -12.92 0.69
N SER A 152 -5.67 -13.75 0.70
CA SER A 152 -6.54 -13.98 1.87
C SER A 152 -5.77 -14.55 3.06
N GLN A 153 -4.86 -15.51 2.80
CA GLN A 153 -4.01 -16.09 3.84
C GLN A 153 -3.00 -15.07 4.37
N VAL A 154 -2.40 -14.25 3.49
CA VAL A 154 -1.44 -13.20 3.90
C VAL A 154 -2.11 -12.19 4.83
N TYR A 155 -3.26 -11.64 4.45
CA TYR A 155 -3.98 -10.73 5.34
C TYR A 155 -4.52 -11.45 6.59
N GLY A 156 -4.91 -12.74 6.45
CA GLY A 156 -5.33 -13.58 7.54
C GLY A 156 -4.27 -13.86 8.63
N LEU A 157 -2.98 -13.57 8.37
CA LEU A 157 -1.94 -13.58 9.40
C LEU A 157 -2.08 -12.41 10.37
N GLY A 158 -2.61 -11.27 9.89
CA GLY A 158 -2.64 -10.03 10.66
C GLY A 158 -3.82 -9.93 11.64
N ASP A 159 -3.55 -9.45 12.83
CA ASP A 159 -4.57 -8.87 13.72
C ASP A 159 -4.90 -7.45 13.25
N ALA A 160 -3.91 -6.75 12.70
CA ALA A 160 -4.06 -5.49 11.99
C ALA A 160 -3.20 -5.51 10.70
N CYS A 161 -3.69 -4.84 9.66
CA CYS A 161 -2.95 -4.69 8.41
C CYS A 161 -2.69 -3.21 8.12
N VAL A 162 -1.47 -2.90 7.66
CA VAL A 162 -1.05 -1.51 7.42
C VAL A 162 -1.19 -1.14 5.96
N VAL A 163 -1.75 0.05 5.74
CA VAL A 163 -1.73 0.76 4.46
C VAL A 163 -1.05 2.09 4.66
N SER A 164 0.11 2.27 4.06
CA SER A 164 0.91 3.49 4.21
C SER A 164 1.26 4.11 2.87
N CYS A 165 1.40 5.43 2.87
CA CYS A 165 1.83 6.24 1.75
C CYS A 165 2.72 7.37 2.26
N LYS A 166 3.66 7.85 1.46
CA LYS A 166 4.45 9.02 1.83
C LYS A 166 3.57 10.25 1.93
N PRO A 167 3.87 11.15 2.88
CA PRO A 167 3.21 12.44 2.98
C PRO A 167 3.21 13.19 1.65
N GLY A 168 2.11 13.85 1.33
CA GLY A 168 1.90 14.58 0.07
C GLY A 168 1.44 13.71 -1.10
N LEU A 169 1.27 12.38 -0.92
CA LEU A 169 0.76 11.50 -1.95
C LEU A 169 -0.68 11.03 -1.70
N GLY A 170 -1.24 11.25 -0.51
CA GLY A 170 -2.56 10.78 -0.12
C GLY A 170 -3.68 11.29 -1.04
N GLY A 171 -3.66 12.56 -1.38
CA GLY A 171 -4.63 13.16 -2.31
C GLY A 171 -4.53 12.66 -3.76
N ALA A 172 -3.46 11.94 -4.12
CA ALA A 172 -3.23 11.35 -5.44
C ALA A 172 -3.18 9.82 -5.40
N ALA A 173 -3.59 9.20 -4.29
CA ALA A 173 -3.56 7.76 -4.10
C ALA A 173 -4.91 7.25 -3.57
N MET A 174 -5.37 6.16 -4.15
CA MET A 174 -6.48 5.37 -3.62
C MET A 174 -5.98 3.94 -3.43
N PRO A 175 -5.51 3.59 -2.23
CA PRO A 175 -4.83 2.31 -2.02
C PRO A 175 -5.83 1.15 -2.09
N SER A 176 -5.83 0.44 -3.22
CA SER A 176 -6.72 -0.71 -3.47
C SER A 176 -6.56 -1.84 -2.44
N LYS A 177 -5.36 -1.98 -1.85
CA LYS A 177 -5.13 -2.98 -0.81
C LYS A 177 -5.99 -2.79 0.44
N MET A 178 -6.45 -1.57 0.74
CA MET A 178 -7.39 -1.31 1.82
C MET A 178 -8.68 -2.12 1.63
N LEU A 179 -9.23 -2.14 0.41
CA LEU A 179 -10.44 -2.91 0.08
C LEU A 179 -10.21 -4.42 0.27
N SER A 180 -9.03 -4.92 -0.15
CA SER A 180 -8.68 -6.33 0.03
C SER A 180 -8.52 -6.70 1.51
N ILE A 181 -7.92 -5.85 2.33
CA ILE A 181 -7.78 -6.06 3.77
C ILE A 181 -9.17 -6.11 4.43
N MET A 182 -10.04 -5.16 4.09
CA MET A 182 -11.41 -5.13 4.61
C MET A 182 -12.21 -6.36 4.17
N SER A 183 -12.07 -6.79 2.91
CA SER A 183 -12.69 -8.03 2.40
C SER A 183 -12.17 -9.28 3.11
N ALA A 184 -10.90 -9.30 3.51
CA ALA A 184 -10.32 -10.35 4.34
C ALA A 184 -10.74 -10.28 5.83
N GLY A 185 -11.63 -9.35 6.20
CA GLY A 185 -12.14 -9.19 7.57
C GLY A 185 -11.08 -8.73 8.57
N ARG A 186 -10.07 -7.94 8.14
CA ARG A 186 -8.98 -7.49 9.02
C ARG A 186 -9.06 -5.99 9.27
N ALA A 187 -8.62 -5.61 10.48
CA ALA A 187 -8.49 -4.20 10.85
C ALA A 187 -7.46 -3.50 9.96
N VAL A 188 -7.77 -2.29 9.52
CA VAL A 188 -6.87 -1.45 8.72
C VAL A 188 -6.27 -0.36 9.59
N VAL A 189 -4.95 -0.27 9.61
CA VAL A 189 -4.21 0.88 10.14
C VAL A 189 -3.69 1.67 8.94
N ALA A 190 -4.22 2.87 8.75
CA ALA A 190 -3.90 3.72 7.61
C ALA A 190 -2.96 4.86 8.03
N SER A 191 -1.89 5.07 7.26
CA SER A 191 -0.94 6.18 7.44
C SER A 191 -0.73 6.90 6.11
N PHE A 192 -1.58 7.89 5.84
CA PHE A 192 -1.48 8.83 4.72
C PHE A 192 -2.35 10.07 4.99
N ASP A 193 -2.04 11.17 4.31
CA ASP A 193 -2.71 12.46 4.34
C ASP A 193 -3.85 12.61 3.32
#